data_0509b15e2ae4884b9d40f110128efb37
#
_entry.id   0509b15e2ae4884b9d40f110128efb37
#
_cell.length_a   1.000
_cell.length_b   1.000
_cell.length_c   1.000
_cell.angle_alpha   90.00
_cell.angle_beta   90.00
_cell.angle_gamma   90.00
#
_symmetry.space_group_name_H-M   'P 1'
#
loop_
_entity.id
_entity.type
_entity.pdbx_description
1 polymer ?
#
loop_
_entity_poly.entity_id
_entity_poly.type
_entity_poly.pdbx_seq_one_letter_code
_entity_poly.pdbx_strand_id
1 'polypeptide(L)' 'MIHANIGDQAILIVDRSIKPKHGSIVVASLDGEFVCKRLQLRPRLCLLPENPRYEPIYVQHGQDLDIMGTVTAAINKFE' A
#
# COMPACT_ATOMS: atom_id res chain seq x y z
N MET A 1 -2.81 7.85 -3.56
CA MET A 1 -4.06 7.23 -3.05
C MET A 1 -5.02 8.34 -2.60
N ILE A 2 -6.05 8.57 -3.38
CA ILE A 2 -6.92 9.73 -3.19
C ILE A 2 -7.85 9.55 -1.98
N HIS A 3 -8.45 8.37 -1.85
CA HIS A 3 -9.45 8.12 -0.80
C HIS A 3 -8.88 7.97 0.60
N ALA A 4 -7.56 7.79 0.72
CA ALA A 4 -6.88 7.74 2.01
C ALA A 4 -6.25 9.08 2.39
N ASN A 5 -6.65 10.17 1.73
CA ASN A 5 -6.09 11.51 1.92
C ASN A 5 -4.59 11.60 1.60
N ILE A 6 -4.12 10.74 0.71
CA ILE A 6 -2.74 10.79 0.24
C ILE A 6 -2.75 11.40 -1.16
N GLY A 7 -2.23 12.61 -1.27
CA GLY A 7 -2.11 13.31 -2.55
C GLY A 7 -0.89 12.84 -3.34
N ASP A 8 -0.81 13.27 -4.59
CA ASP A 8 0.26 12.88 -5.51
C ASP A 8 1.65 13.26 -5.01
N GLN A 9 1.75 14.36 -4.27
CA GLN A 9 3.02 14.86 -3.77
C GLN A 9 3.14 14.71 -2.26
N ALA A 10 2.36 13.80 -1.68
CA ALA A 10 2.42 13.56 -0.25
C ALA A 10 3.75 12.94 0.15
N ILE A 11 4.23 13.31 1.32
CA ILE A 11 5.37 12.67 1.95
C ILE A 11 4.81 11.58 2.85
N LEU A 12 5.25 10.35 2.65
CA LEU A 12 4.79 9.21 3.45
C LEU A 12 5.77 8.95 4.58
N ILE A 13 5.22 8.76 5.78
CA ILE A 13 6.00 8.30 6.92
C ILE A 13 5.80 6.80 7.01
N VAL A 14 6.87 6.05 6.83
CA VAL A 14 6.85 4.60 6.76
C VAL A 14 7.64 4.03 7.92
N ASP A 15 7.02 3.15 8.69
CA ASP A 15 7.69 2.45 9.80
C ASP A 15 7.89 0.98 9.40
N ARG A 16 9.14 0.58 9.32
CA ARG A 16 9.51 -0.77 8.93
C ARG A 16 9.43 -1.77 10.08
N SER A 17 9.36 -1.28 11.32
CA SER A 17 9.29 -2.13 12.51
C SER A 17 7.86 -2.62 12.80
N ILE A 18 6.85 -1.96 12.24
CA ILE A 18 5.45 -2.32 12.45
C ILE A 18 5.10 -3.47 11.53
N LYS A 19 4.63 -4.57 12.11
CA LYS A 19 4.16 -5.70 11.31
C LYS A 19 2.85 -5.33 10.63
N PRO A 20 2.76 -5.43 9.30
CA PRO A 20 1.53 -5.09 8.58
C PRO A 20 0.38 -5.99 8.98
N LYS A 21 -0.81 -5.39 9.07
CA LYS A 21 -2.04 -6.09 9.42
C LYS A 21 -3.02 -5.99 8.26
N HIS A 22 -4.07 -6.79 8.30
CA HIS A 22 -5.19 -6.63 7.39
C HIS A 22 -5.74 -5.20 7.51
N GLY A 23 -5.80 -4.49 6.40
CA GLY A 23 -6.25 -3.10 6.36
C GLY A 23 -5.16 -2.05 6.47
N SER A 24 -3.92 -2.45 6.77
CA SER A 24 -2.80 -1.50 6.80
C SER A 24 -2.50 -0.94 5.41
N ILE A 25 -2.10 0.33 5.37
CA ILE A 25 -1.55 0.90 4.14
C ILE A 25 -0.05 0.60 4.17
N VAL A 26 0.44 -0.01 3.10
CA VAL A 26 1.83 -0.45 3.02
C VAL A 26 2.49 0.10 1.77
N VAL A 27 3.81 0.26 1.86
CA VAL A 27 4.67 0.42 0.69
C VAL A 27 5.29 -0.94 0.42
N ALA A 28 5.14 -1.43 -0.78
CA ALA A 28 5.60 -2.75 -1.16
C ALA A 28 6.24 -2.73 -2.54
N SER A 29 7.09 -3.70 -2.79
CA SER A 29 7.62 -3.98 -4.12
C SER A 29 6.96 -5.27 -4.62
N LEU A 30 6.30 -5.18 -5.77
CA LEU A 30 5.67 -6.32 -6.42
C LEU A 30 6.31 -6.49 -7.79
N ASP A 31 7.06 -7.58 -7.97
CA ASP A 31 7.79 -7.88 -9.20
C ASP A 31 8.68 -6.72 -9.65
N GLY A 32 9.31 -6.04 -8.68
CA GLY A 32 10.22 -4.94 -8.93
C GLY A 32 9.58 -3.56 -9.03
N GLU A 33 8.27 -3.45 -8.94
CA GLU A 33 7.57 -2.17 -8.95
C GLU A 33 7.12 -1.78 -7.55
N PHE A 34 7.36 -0.53 -7.17
CA PHE A 34 6.90 -0.03 -5.89
C PHE A 34 5.45 0.42 -5.97
N VAL A 35 4.67 0.00 -4.98
CA VAL A 35 3.27 0.38 -4.86
C VAL A 35 2.98 0.82 -3.43
N CYS A 36 2.00 1.72 -3.27
CA CYS A 36 1.47 2.11 -1.98
C CYS A 36 -0.01 1.76 -1.99
N LYS A 37 -0.37 0.72 -1.27
CA LYS A 37 -1.72 0.14 -1.35
C LYS A 37 -2.15 -0.31 0.04
N ARG A 38 -3.45 -0.57 0.17
CA ARG A 38 -4.01 -1.17 1.38
C ARG A 38 -3.86 -2.69 1.29
N LEU A 39 -3.31 -3.27 2.34
CA LEU A 39 -3.07 -4.72 2.41
C LEU A 39 -4.34 -5.45 2.84
N GLN A 40 -4.73 -6.46 2.09
CA GLN A 40 -5.77 -7.38 2.48
C GLN A 40 -5.17 -8.78 2.63
N LEU A 41 -5.32 -9.37 3.81
CA LEU A 41 -4.79 -10.69 4.09
C LEU A 41 -5.85 -11.78 3.95
N ARG A 42 -7.10 -11.42 4.16
CA ARG A 42 -8.23 -12.35 4.14
C ARG A 42 -9.34 -11.84 3.24
N PRO A 43 -10.04 -12.70 2.50
CA PRO A 43 -9.85 -14.16 2.39
C PRO A 43 -8.63 -14.56 1.56
N ARG A 44 -8.00 -13.62 0.85
CA ARG A 44 -6.81 -13.85 0.02
C ARG A 44 -5.85 -12.69 0.15
N LEU A 45 -4.58 -12.97 -0.06
CA LEU A 45 -3.56 -11.93 -0.11
C LEU A 45 -3.79 -11.04 -1.34
N CYS A 46 -3.96 -9.76 -1.09
CA CYS A 46 -4.37 -8.82 -2.13
C CYS A 46 -3.91 -7.41 -1.74
N LEU A 47 -3.61 -6.61 -2.73
CA LEU A 47 -3.32 -5.19 -2.57
C LEU A 47 -4.50 -4.41 -3.14
N LEU A 48 -5.17 -3.64 -2.28
CA LEU A 48 -6.37 -2.90 -2.66
C LEU A 48 -6.02 -1.47 -3.03
N PRO A 49 -6.46 -1.00 -4.21
CA PRO A 49 -6.39 0.42 -4.51
C PRO A 49 -7.45 1.17 -3.71
N GLU A 50 -7.14 2.40 -3.30
CA GLU A 50 -8.15 3.23 -2.65
C GLU A 50 -9.15 3.80 -3.66
N ASN A 51 -8.74 3.94 -4.90
CA ASN A 51 -9.63 4.41 -5.96
C ASN A 51 -10.42 3.25 -6.53
N PRO A 52 -11.77 3.27 -6.44
CA PRO A 52 -12.61 2.16 -6.93
C PRO A 52 -12.55 1.95 -8.44
N ARG A 53 -11.96 2.88 -9.19
CA ARG A 53 -11.77 2.70 -10.64
C ARG A 53 -10.70 1.68 -10.99
N TYR A 54 -9.81 1.36 -10.04
CA TYR A 54 -8.75 0.39 -10.25
C TYR A 54 -9.13 -0.92 -9.58
N GLU A 55 -8.68 -2.01 -10.17
CA GLU A 55 -8.98 -3.33 -9.65
C GLU A 55 -7.96 -3.74 -8.57
N PRO A 56 -8.39 -4.58 -7.62
CA PRO A 56 -7.45 -5.16 -6.66
C PRO A 56 -6.37 -5.97 -7.35
N ILE A 57 -5.16 -5.95 -6.77
CA ILE A 57 -4.06 -6.75 -7.26
C ILE A 57 -3.97 -7.99 -6.37
N TYR A 58 -4.38 -9.15 -6.91
CA TYR A 58 -4.25 -10.41 -6.20
C TYR A 58 -2.85 -10.96 -6.40
N VAL A 59 -2.17 -11.22 -5.29
CA VAL A 59 -0.80 -11.74 -5.35
C VAL A 59 -0.85 -13.22 -5.69
N GLN A 60 -0.26 -13.58 -6.82
CA GLN A 60 -0.26 -14.94 -7.32
C GLN A 60 0.90 -15.72 -6.72
N HIS A 61 0.75 -17.04 -6.70
CA HIS A 61 1.84 -17.92 -6.32
C HIS A 61 3.03 -17.71 -7.28
N GLY A 62 4.21 -17.51 -6.74
CA GLY A 62 5.40 -17.26 -7.54
C GLY A 62 5.72 -15.81 -7.80
N GLN A 63 4.82 -14.87 -7.48
CA GLN A 63 5.14 -13.46 -7.56
C GLN A 63 6.02 -13.05 -6.39
N ASP A 64 6.92 -12.11 -6.65
CA ASP A 64 7.84 -11.59 -5.64
C ASP A 64 7.25 -10.35 -4.99
N LEU A 65 6.64 -10.53 -3.83
CA LEU A 65 6.08 -9.44 -3.03
C LEU A 65 6.96 -9.19 -1.81
N ASP A 66 7.46 -7.98 -1.69
CA ASP A 66 8.25 -7.55 -0.55
C ASP A 66 7.61 -6.31 0.07
N ILE A 67 7.10 -6.45 1.29
CA ILE A 67 6.50 -5.32 2.00
C ILE A 67 7.61 -4.54 2.68
N MET A 68 7.79 -3.29 2.24
CA MET A 68 8.88 -2.44 2.70
C MET A 68 8.58 -1.81 4.05
N GLY A 69 7.32 -1.52 4.34
CA GLY A 69 6.92 -0.95 5.61
C GLY A 69 5.46 -0.56 5.64
N THR A 70 5.00 -0.20 6.84
CA THR A 70 3.62 0.25 7.08
C THR A 70 3.59 1.77 7.09
N VAL A 71 2.66 2.35 6.35
CA VAL A 71 2.46 3.81 6.33
C VAL A 71 1.73 4.22 7.59
N THR A 72 2.35 5.06 8.41
CA THR A 72 1.79 5.54 9.66
C THR A 72 1.20 6.94 9.55
N ALA A 73 1.65 7.73 8.58
CA ALA A 73 1.15 9.08 8.36
C ALA A 73 1.47 9.52 6.94
N ALA A 74 0.74 10.52 6.48
CA ALA A 74 1.03 11.19 5.23
C ALA A 74 1.00 12.69 5.45
N ILE A 75 1.96 13.40 4.87
CA ILE A 75 2.03 14.85 4.93
C ILE A 75 1.74 15.36 3.53
N ASN A 76 0.59 16.01 3.35
CA ASN A 76 0.22 16.60 2.07
C ASN A 76 0.87 17.96 1.91
N LYS A 77 1.38 18.20 0.72
CA LYS A 77 1.91 19.52 0.37
C LYS A 77 0.79 20.40 -0.15
N PHE A 78 0.76 21.60 0.37
CA PHE A 78 -0.12 22.66 -0.14
C PHE A 78 0.75 23.82 -0.62
N GLU A 79 0.43 24.35 -1.74
CA GLU A 79 1.11 25.53 -2.28
C GLU A 79 0.27 26.76 -2.17
#